data_fb5f5d68da98349dcb5890c3d14f6af9
#
_entry.id   fb5f5d68da98349dcb5890c3d14f6af9
#
_cell.length_a   1.000
_cell.length_b   1.000
_cell.length_c   1.000
_cell.angle_alpha   90.00
_cell.angle_beta   90.00
_cell.angle_gamma   90.00
#
_symmetry.space_group_name_H-M   'P 1'
#
loop_
_entity.id
_entity.type
_entity.pdbx_description
1 polymer ?
#
loop_
_entity_poly.entity_id
_entity_poly.type
_entity_poly.pdbx_seq_one_letter_code
_entity_poly.pdbx_strand_id
1 'polypeptide(L)'
;MESVSCHQKGLVMGNILWSVDKKIYSDKEDHTLAITGWAITRDQSECDFILYGSGKELSVPEPSRCERADVAKDLKETKDIKEVGNVGFTVKIPEIIKLAEEHEKLQLALRAGDEKEIIWEAT
;
A
#
# COMPACT_ATOMS: atom_id res chain seq x y z
N MET A 1 3.00 28.56 -1.96
CA MET A 1 3.07 27.73 -1.64
C MET A 1 3.16 27.40 -1.43
N GLU A 2 3.28 27.26 -1.69
CA GLU A 2 3.38 26.36 -1.36
C GLU A 2 3.52 25.77 -1.24
N SER A 3 3.66 26.12 -1.69
CA SER A 3 3.77 25.11 -1.35
C SER A 3 3.85 24.67 -1.00
N VAL A 4 3.89 24.86 -1.08
CA VAL A 4 3.95 23.97 -0.50
C VAL A 4 3.88 23.46 -0.14
N SER A 5 3.89 23.42 -0.39
CA SER A 5 3.76 22.49 0.11
C SER A 5 3.78 22.06 0.62
N CYS A 6 3.87 22.28 0.53
CA CYS A 6 3.74 21.51 1.18
C CYS A 6 3.65 21.21 1.63
N HIS A 7 3.53 21.29 1.51
CA HIS A 7 3.24 20.62 2.14
C HIS A 7 2.95 20.10 2.43
N GLN A 8 2.78 20.30 2.32
CA GLN A 8 2.35 19.63 2.75
C GLN A 8 2.20 18.98 2.88
N LYS A 9 2.38 18.70 2.20
CA LYS A 9 2.05 17.89 2.57
C LYS A 9 1.95 17.75 3.53
N GLY A 10 2.06 17.89 3.66
CA GLY A 10 2.02 17.51 4.54
C GLY A 10 1.39 17.82 5.40
N LEU A 11 1.04 18.24 5.35
CA LEU A 11 0.23 18.35 6.10
C LEU A 11 -0.89 17.78 6.04
N VAL A 12 -1.10 17.60 4.98
CA VAL A 12 -2.21 16.99 5.03
C VAL A 12 -2.14 15.75 5.47
N MET A 13 -2.89 15.54 6.31
CA MET A 13 -2.81 14.45 6.89
C MET A 13 -3.82 13.57 6.45
N GLY A 14 -3.48 12.73 5.58
CA GLY A 14 -4.32 11.66 5.17
C GLY A 14 -4.64 10.75 6.33
N ASN A 15 -5.75 10.03 6.19
CA ASN A 15 -6.15 9.01 7.15
C ASN A 15 -5.30 7.75 7.01
N ILE A 16 -4.74 7.51 5.82
CA ILE A 16 -3.95 6.30 5.55
C ILE A 16 -2.47 6.56 5.80
N LEU A 17 -1.88 5.75 6.68
CA LEU A 17 -0.45 5.77 6.94
C LEU A 17 0.13 4.47 6.40
N TRP A 18 1.26 4.55 5.69
CA TRP A 18 1.81 3.37 5.04
C TRP A 18 3.29 3.52 4.71
N SER A 19 3.92 2.37 4.46
CA SER A 19 5.28 2.34 3.92
C SER A 19 5.47 0.99 3.24
N VAL A 20 6.19 0.99 2.13
CA VAL A 20 6.57 -0.24 1.43
C VAL A 20 8.02 -0.53 1.78
N ASP A 21 8.26 -1.68 2.40
CA ASP A 21 9.61 -2.06 2.82
C ASP A 21 10.41 -2.72 1.71
N LYS A 22 9.77 -3.59 0.94
CA LYS A 22 10.48 -4.29 -0.13
C LYS A 22 9.54 -4.87 -1.17
N LYS A 23 10.11 -5.15 -2.33
CA LYS A 23 9.43 -5.77 -3.46
C LYS A 23 10.28 -6.93 -3.91
N ILE A 24 9.70 -8.11 -3.97
CA ILE A 24 10.41 -9.33 -4.32
C ILE A 24 9.75 -9.98 -5.53
N TYR A 25 10.53 -10.14 -6.59
CA TYR A 25 10.05 -10.82 -7.78
C TYR A 25 10.49 -12.28 -7.72
N SER A 26 9.57 -13.19 -8.03
CA SER A 26 9.86 -14.61 -8.07
C SER A 26 9.35 -15.22 -9.37
N ASP A 27 10.27 -15.71 -10.21
CA ASP A 27 9.85 -16.38 -11.43
C ASP A 27 9.51 -17.86 -11.18
N LYS A 28 9.75 -18.35 -9.97
CA LYS A 28 9.37 -19.73 -9.60
C LYS A 28 7.89 -19.84 -9.25
N GLU A 29 7.24 -18.72 -8.95
CA GLU A 29 5.84 -18.72 -8.60
C GLU A 29 5.06 -17.89 -9.62
N ASP A 30 5.02 -18.39 -10.86
CA ASP A 30 4.26 -17.73 -11.93
C ASP A 30 4.60 -16.27 -12.13
N HIS A 31 5.89 -15.92 -12.04
CA HIS A 31 6.34 -14.54 -12.21
C HIS A 31 5.58 -13.59 -11.29
N THR A 32 5.57 -13.93 -10.00
CA THR A 32 4.83 -13.16 -9.01
C THR A 32 5.69 -12.05 -8.41
N LEU A 33 5.11 -10.87 -8.28
CA LEU A 33 5.74 -9.77 -7.55
C LEU A 33 5.09 -9.69 -6.18
N ALA A 34 5.88 -9.80 -5.12
CA ALA A 34 5.40 -9.65 -3.75
C ALA A 34 5.81 -8.29 -3.22
N ILE A 35 4.84 -7.51 -2.74
CA ILE A 35 5.07 -6.19 -2.18
C ILE A 35 4.77 -6.26 -0.69
N THR A 36 5.76 -5.94 0.13
CA THR A 36 5.67 -6.07 1.58
C THR A 36 5.86 -4.71 2.25
N GLY A 37 5.07 -4.46 3.26
CA GLY A 37 5.16 -3.21 4.01
C GLY A 37 4.16 -3.20 5.15
N TRP A 38 3.67 -2.00 5.50
CA TRP A 38 2.63 -1.86 6.50
C TRP A 38 1.67 -0.74 6.11
N ALA A 39 0.45 -0.81 6.62
CA ALA A 39 -0.57 0.19 6.35
C ALA A 39 -1.62 0.18 7.47
N ILE A 40 -2.06 1.37 7.85
CA ILE A 40 -3.08 1.53 8.88
C ILE A 40 -3.83 2.83 8.63
N THR A 41 -5.09 2.89 9.05
CA THR A 41 -5.84 4.14 9.00
C THR A 41 -5.89 4.73 10.40
N ARG A 42 -5.90 6.07 10.48
CA ARG A 42 -5.95 6.75 11.77
C ARG A 42 -7.27 6.52 12.51
N ASP A 43 -8.35 6.37 11.76
CA ASP A 43 -9.68 6.17 12.33
C ASP A 43 -10.07 4.71 12.51
N GLN A 44 -9.11 3.80 12.30
CA GLN A 44 -9.32 2.36 12.48
C GLN A 44 -10.29 1.75 11.45
N SER A 45 -10.60 2.46 10.37
CA SER A 45 -11.44 1.92 9.31
C SER A 45 -10.65 0.91 8.48
N GLU A 46 -11.36 0.11 7.71
CA GLU A 46 -10.70 -0.87 6.85
C GLU A 46 -10.03 -0.20 5.66
N CYS A 47 -8.91 -0.76 5.26
CA CYS A 47 -8.13 -0.27 4.15
C CYS A 47 -8.04 -1.38 3.11
N ASP A 48 -8.52 -1.11 1.89
CA ASP A 48 -8.52 -2.09 0.81
C ASP A 48 -7.31 -1.92 -0.09
N PHE A 49 -6.83 -3.05 -0.63
CA PHE A 49 -5.74 -3.03 -1.60
C PHE A 49 -6.34 -3.23 -2.97
N ILE A 50 -6.03 -2.35 -3.92
CA ILE A 50 -6.59 -2.39 -5.26
C ILE A 50 -5.47 -2.27 -6.28
N LEU A 51 -5.48 -3.16 -7.27
CA LEU A 51 -4.53 -3.07 -8.37
C LEU A 51 -5.24 -2.43 -9.56
N TYR A 52 -4.63 -1.39 -10.12
CA TYR A 52 -5.14 -0.74 -11.33
C TYR A 52 -4.22 -1.04 -12.50
N GLY A 53 -4.80 -1.35 -13.65
CA GLY A 53 -4.08 -1.50 -14.90
C GLY A 53 -4.68 -0.54 -15.90
N SER A 54 -3.90 0.40 -16.39
CA SER A 54 -4.35 1.44 -17.33
C SER A 54 -5.60 2.16 -16.83
N GLY A 55 -5.67 2.40 -15.51
CA GLY A 55 -6.78 3.11 -14.88
C GLY A 55 -7.98 2.25 -14.53
N LYS A 56 -7.94 0.96 -14.82
CA LYS A 56 -9.04 0.04 -14.51
C LYS A 56 -8.69 -0.85 -13.34
N GLU A 57 -9.67 -1.18 -12.51
CA GLU A 57 -9.43 -2.06 -11.38
C GLU A 57 -9.22 -3.49 -11.87
N LEU A 58 -8.17 -4.11 -11.38
CA LEU A 58 -7.86 -5.50 -11.68
C LEU A 58 -7.99 -6.30 -10.39
N SER A 59 -8.16 -7.61 -10.54
CA SER A 59 -8.29 -8.48 -9.39
C SER A 59 -6.92 -8.88 -8.85
N VAL A 60 -6.71 -8.79 -7.54
CA VAL A 60 -5.49 -9.32 -6.91
C VAL A 60 -5.91 -10.21 -5.76
N PRO A 61 -5.06 -11.18 -5.38
CA PRO A 61 -5.32 -11.99 -4.21
C PRO A 61 -5.35 -11.10 -2.97
N GLU A 62 -6.12 -11.49 -1.97
CA GLU A 62 -6.16 -10.76 -0.73
C GLU A 62 -4.78 -10.69 -0.09
N PRO A 63 -4.42 -9.55 0.48
CA PRO A 63 -3.12 -9.44 1.14
C PRO A 63 -3.07 -10.26 2.42
N SER A 64 -1.90 -10.79 2.72
CA SER A 64 -1.65 -11.40 4.02
C SER A 64 -1.32 -10.28 4.98
N ARG A 65 -1.87 -10.35 6.20
CA ARG A 65 -1.60 -9.34 7.22
C ARG A 65 -0.83 -9.96 8.38
N CYS A 66 0.01 -9.17 9.01
CA CYS A 66 0.79 -9.65 10.15
C CYS A 66 1.10 -8.52 11.11
N GLU A 67 1.53 -8.89 12.32
CA GLU A 67 1.93 -7.89 13.30
C GLU A 67 3.31 -7.38 12.96
N ARG A 68 3.53 -6.11 13.26
CA ARG A 68 4.83 -5.46 13.09
C ARG A 68 5.12 -4.69 14.37
N ALA A 69 5.82 -5.33 15.30
CA ALA A 69 6.11 -4.73 16.61
C ALA A 69 6.88 -3.43 16.49
N ASP A 70 7.83 -3.36 15.55
CA ASP A 70 8.63 -2.17 15.32
C ASP A 70 7.76 -1.00 14.88
N VAL A 71 6.84 -1.25 13.94
CA VAL A 71 5.93 -0.22 13.44
C VAL A 71 4.91 0.16 14.50
N ALA A 72 4.40 -0.83 15.23
CA ALA A 72 3.40 -0.58 16.28
C ALA A 72 3.98 0.36 17.34
N LYS A 73 5.22 0.14 17.74
CA LYS A 73 5.86 0.99 18.73
C LYS A 73 5.99 2.42 18.23
N ASP A 74 6.45 2.58 16.99
CA ASP A 74 6.61 3.91 16.40
C ASP A 74 5.27 4.64 16.28
N LEU A 75 4.24 3.96 15.82
CA LEU A 75 2.92 4.58 15.66
C LEU A 75 2.34 5.02 17.00
N LYS A 76 2.54 4.23 18.05
CA LYS A 76 2.02 4.58 19.36
C LYS A 76 2.77 5.78 19.95
N GLU A 77 4.09 5.84 19.74
CA GLU A 77 4.91 6.92 20.29
C GLU A 77 4.84 8.21 19.50
N THR A 78 4.82 8.13 18.17
CA THR A 78 4.95 9.33 17.34
C THR A 78 3.64 9.76 16.69
N LYS A 79 2.69 8.87 16.51
CA LYS A 79 1.42 9.19 15.83
C LYS A 79 0.21 9.08 16.75
N ASP A 80 0.44 8.72 18.00
CA ASP A 80 -0.62 8.59 18.99
C ASP A 80 -1.73 7.64 18.58
N ILE A 81 -1.36 6.58 17.88
CA ILE A 81 -2.30 5.54 17.51
C ILE A 81 -2.21 4.44 18.54
N LYS A 82 -3.27 4.24 19.31
CA LYS A 82 -3.23 3.35 20.47
C LYS A 82 -3.43 1.88 20.13
N GLU A 83 -4.26 1.60 19.17
CA GLU A 83 -4.52 0.23 18.79
C GLU A 83 -3.95 -0.03 17.41
N VAL A 84 -2.87 -0.81 17.38
CA VAL A 84 -2.19 -1.14 16.13
C VAL A 84 -2.29 -2.64 15.98
N GLY A 85 -3.13 -3.15 15.18
CA GLY A 85 -3.29 -4.59 15.00
C GLY A 85 -2.27 -5.15 14.02
N ASN A 86 -2.76 -5.96 13.07
CA ASN A 86 -1.91 -6.57 12.05
C ASN A 86 -1.68 -5.57 10.93
N VAL A 87 -0.76 -4.63 11.14
CA VAL A 87 -0.50 -3.55 10.17
C VAL A 87 0.40 -3.98 9.03
N GLY A 88 1.20 -5.03 9.22
CA GLY A 88 2.04 -5.54 8.15
C GLY A 88 1.22 -6.17 7.04
N PHE A 89 1.72 -6.11 5.81
CA PHE A 89 1.04 -6.74 4.69
C PHE A 89 2.02 -7.33 3.70
N THR A 90 1.56 -8.32 2.96
CA THR A 90 2.24 -8.84 1.78
C THR A 90 1.18 -9.02 0.71
N VAL A 91 1.35 -8.33 -0.42
CA VAL A 91 0.45 -8.46 -1.57
C VAL A 91 1.22 -9.17 -2.66
N LYS A 92 0.65 -10.25 -3.17
CA LYS A 92 1.28 -11.00 -4.27
C LYS A 92 0.51 -10.76 -5.56
N ILE A 93 1.21 -10.26 -6.55
CA ILE A 93 0.63 -9.98 -7.87
C ILE A 93 1.17 -11.05 -8.83
N PRO A 94 0.36 -12.05 -9.17
CA PRO A 94 0.83 -13.12 -10.07
C PRO A 94 0.91 -12.63 -11.50
N GLU A 95 1.77 -13.26 -12.28
CA GLU A 95 1.94 -12.96 -13.70
C GLU A 95 2.19 -11.47 -13.96
N ILE A 96 3.09 -10.87 -13.16
CA ILE A 96 3.35 -9.43 -13.25
C ILE A 96 3.89 -9.04 -14.63
N ILE A 97 4.66 -9.91 -15.27
CA ILE A 97 5.22 -9.60 -16.60
C ILE A 97 4.11 -9.49 -17.63
N LYS A 98 3.16 -10.45 -17.58
CA LYS A 98 2.03 -10.43 -18.51
C LYS A 98 1.17 -9.20 -18.30
N LEU A 99 0.92 -8.84 -17.04
CA LEU A 99 0.14 -7.65 -16.72
C LEU A 99 0.84 -6.39 -17.24
N ALA A 100 2.17 -6.34 -17.09
CA ALA A 100 2.94 -5.19 -17.57
C ALA A 100 2.91 -5.09 -19.09
N GLU A 101 2.77 -6.21 -19.78
CA GLU A 101 2.67 -6.20 -21.23
C GLU A 101 1.28 -5.79 -21.70
N GLU A 102 0.25 -6.10 -20.93
CA GLU A 102 -1.13 -5.80 -21.30
C GLU A 102 -1.56 -4.38 -20.93
N HIS A 103 -0.86 -3.74 -20.00
CA HIS A 103 -1.24 -2.42 -19.52
C HIS A 103 -0.06 -1.46 -19.57
N GLU A 104 -0.30 -0.24 -20.01
CA GLU A 104 0.75 0.77 -20.06
C GLU A 104 1.21 1.17 -18.67
N LYS A 105 0.34 1.05 -17.68
CA LYS A 105 0.64 1.49 -16.34
C LYS A 105 -0.04 0.58 -15.33
N LEU A 106 0.73 0.12 -14.36
CA LEU A 106 0.19 -0.66 -13.25
C LEU A 106 0.38 0.14 -11.96
N GLN A 107 -0.63 0.15 -11.11
CA GLN A 107 -0.56 0.83 -9.83
C GLN A 107 -1.21 -0.02 -8.75
N LEU A 108 -0.56 -0.11 -7.60
CA LEU A 108 -1.18 -0.72 -6.43
C LEU A 108 -1.55 0.42 -5.48
N ALA A 109 -2.79 0.44 -5.07
CA ALA A 109 -3.33 1.51 -4.23
C ALA A 109 -3.92 0.98 -2.94
N LEU A 110 -3.93 1.83 -1.93
CA LEU A 110 -4.68 1.61 -0.71
C LEU A 110 -5.89 2.55 -0.77
N ARG A 111 -7.05 2.05 -0.37
CA ARG A 111 -8.26 2.86 -0.36
C ARG A 111 -8.98 2.70 0.97
N ALA A 112 -9.35 3.81 1.59
CA ALA A 112 -10.14 3.84 2.81
C ALA A 112 -11.14 4.98 2.69
N GLY A 113 -12.43 4.64 2.60
CA GLY A 113 -13.46 5.65 2.37
C GLY A 113 -13.22 6.35 1.03
N ASP A 114 -13.13 7.68 1.08
CA ASP A 114 -12.89 8.47 -0.12
C ASP A 114 -11.41 8.70 -0.40
N GLU A 115 -10.56 8.22 0.48
CA GLU A 115 -9.13 8.45 0.36
C GLU A 115 -8.44 7.31 -0.37
N LYS A 116 -7.47 7.64 -1.22
CA LYS A 116 -6.72 6.66 -1.98
C LYS A 116 -5.24 7.07 -2.03
N GLU A 117 -4.35 6.09 -1.78
CA GLU A 117 -2.91 6.32 -1.86
C GLU A 117 -2.27 5.30 -2.79
N ILE A 118 -1.49 5.77 -3.75
CA ILE A 118 -0.75 4.87 -4.65
C ILE A 118 0.55 4.49 -3.96
N ILE A 119 0.71 3.20 -3.64
CA ILE A 119 1.88 2.74 -2.89
C ILE A 119 2.92 2.06 -3.76
N TRP A 120 2.58 1.71 -4.99
CA TRP A 120 3.52 1.12 -5.93
C TRP A 120 3.04 1.42 -7.35
N GLU A 121 3.99 1.62 -8.25
CA GLU A 121 3.66 1.94 -9.63
C GLU A 121 4.73 1.41 -10.58
N ALA A 122 4.29 0.91 -11.72
CA ALA A 122 5.17 0.50 -12.81
C ALA A 122 4.63 1.06 -14.12
N THR A 123 5.52 1.59 -14.91
CA THR A 123 5.16 2.15 -16.23
C THR A 123 6.05 1.57 -17.31
#